data_127c111124cdf3a309b0fe253088ff37
#
_entry.id   127c111124cdf3a309b0fe253088ff37
#
_cell.length_a   1.000
_cell.length_b   1.000
_cell.length_c   1.000
_cell.angle_alpha   90.00
_cell.angle_beta   90.00
_cell.angle_gamma   90.00
#
_symmetry.space_group_name_H-M   'P 1'
#
loop_
_entity.id
_entity.type
_entity.pdbx_description
1 polymer ?
#
loop_
_entity_poly.entity_id
_entity_poly.type
_entity_poly.pdbx_seq_one_letter_code
_entity_poly.pdbx_strand_id
1 'polypeptide(L)'
;MRRLIIIASLFMNLCLPMGTQASNGGNVSPDPNFQIYLCFGQSNMEGNAAIEDIDRTGVNPRFVAMYAVDDEKAGWKKGQWHTAVPPQARPDTGLTPVDYFGRKMVDNLPDSIKVGTITVAVGGASIDLFDKRTCKAYLKKQPDWMKNFASQYNGNPYARLIELAKIAQKQGVIKGILLHQGETNN
;
A
#
# COMPACT_ATOMS: atom_id res chain seq x y z
N MET A 1 -42.85 50.73 -41.79
CA MET A 1 -41.54 51.24 -41.24
C MET A 1 -41.46 50.77 -39.78
N ARG A 2 -40.71 49.63 -39.54
CA ARG A 2 -40.50 49.09 -38.19
C ARG A 2 -39.11 49.54 -37.74
N ARG A 3 -39.03 50.32 -36.68
CA ARG A 3 -37.78 50.76 -36.06
C ARG A 3 -37.19 49.65 -35.20
N LEU A 4 -35.97 49.22 -35.56
CA LEU A 4 -35.19 48.22 -34.82
C LEU A 4 -34.45 48.95 -33.68
N ILE A 5 -34.72 48.58 -32.45
CA ILE A 5 -34.00 49.10 -31.25
C ILE A 5 -32.91 48.09 -30.96
N ILE A 6 -31.65 48.50 -31.07
CA ILE A 6 -30.48 47.73 -30.69
C ILE A 6 -30.15 48.12 -29.25
N ILE A 7 -30.28 47.16 -28.32
CA ILE A 7 -29.81 47.27 -26.95
C ILE A 7 -28.40 46.70 -26.88
N ALA A 8 -27.42 47.57 -26.73
CA ALA A 8 -26.04 47.18 -26.48
C ALA A 8 -25.88 46.89 -24.97
N SER A 9 -25.70 45.62 -24.62
CA SER A 9 -25.35 45.21 -23.24
C SER A 9 -23.85 45.34 -23.05
N LEU A 10 -23.44 46.29 -22.21
CA LEU A 10 -22.06 46.50 -21.79
C LEU A 10 -21.71 45.43 -20.72
N PHE A 11 -20.99 44.40 -21.08
CA PHE A 11 -20.42 43.45 -20.09
C PHE A 11 -19.18 44.10 -19.47
N MET A 12 -19.32 44.54 -18.24
CA MET A 12 -18.23 45.03 -17.40
C MET A 12 -17.53 43.82 -16.80
N ASN A 13 -16.36 43.44 -17.36
CA ASN A 13 -15.49 42.38 -16.81
C ASN A 13 -14.88 42.89 -15.51
N LEU A 14 -15.44 42.42 -14.38
CA LEU A 14 -14.85 42.59 -13.05
C LEU A 14 -13.72 41.56 -12.88
N CYS A 15 -12.49 41.95 -13.18
CA CYS A 15 -11.28 41.18 -12.82
C CYS A 15 -11.12 41.22 -11.30
N LEU A 16 -11.57 40.18 -10.62
CA LEU A 16 -11.18 39.92 -9.23
C LEU A 16 -9.73 39.41 -9.22
N PRO A 17 -8.85 39.93 -8.37
CA PRO A 17 -7.52 39.36 -8.22
C PRO A 17 -7.63 37.95 -7.65
N MET A 18 -7.16 36.93 -8.41
CA MET A 18 -6.90 35.60 -7.88
C MET A 18 -5.82 35.74 -6.81
N GLY A 19 -6.25 35.73 -5.56
CA GLY A 19 -5.35 35.55 -4.43
C GLY A 19 -4.66 34.19 -4.59
N THR A 20 -3.37 34.18 -4.87
CA THR A 20 -2.52 33.02 -4.73
C THR A 20 -2.54 32.63 -3.25
N GLN A 21 -3.37 31.65 -2.89
CA GLN A 21 -3.19 30.95 -1.62
C GLN A 21 -1.85 30.23 -1.68
N ALA A 22 -0.86 30.81 -1.03
CA ALA A 22 0.35 30.10 -0.68
C ALA A 22 -0.08 28.87 0.13
N SER A 23 0.13 27.67 -0.44
CA SER A 23 0.00 26.43 0.30
C SER A 23 1.03 26.47 1.43
N ASN A 24 0.58 26.81 2.63
CA ASN A 24 1.37 26.57 3.84
C ASN A 24 1.65 25.08 3.87
N GLY A 25 2.89 24.68 3.60
CA GLY A 25 3.42 23.36 3.85
C GLY A 25 3.48 23.09 5.36
N GLY A 26 2.30 23.06 5.99
CA GLY A 26 2.18 22.64 7.38
C GLY A 26 2.63 21.20 7.46
N ASN A 27 3.50 20.89 8.41
CA ASN A 27 3.84 19.54 8.84
C ASN A 27 2.53 18.89 9.31
N VAL A 28 1.84 18.18 8.41
CA VAL A 28 0.64 17.43 8.76
C VAL A 28 1.12 16.26 9.62
N SER A 29 0.76 16.28 10.91
CA SER A 29 1.05 15.17 11.81
C SER A 29 0.37 13.90 11.30
N PRO A 30 1.01 12.73 11.44
CA PRO A 30 0.38 11.46 11.10
C PRO A 30 -0.95 11.29 11.85
N ASP A 31 -1.96 10.79 11.16
CA ASP A 31 -3.27 10.52 11.77
C ASP A 31 -3.14 9.41 12.83
N PRO A 32 -3.41 9.69 14.11
CA PRO A 32 -3.32 8.67 15.17
C PRO A 32 -4.36 7.56 15.03
N ASN A 33 -5.43 7.79 14.29
CA ASN A 33 -6.48 6.83 14.00
C ASN A 33 -6.18 5.95 12.79
N PHE A 34 -5.13 6.25 12.04
CA PHE A 34 -4.67 5.37 10.96
C PHE A 34 -3.58 4.43 11.49
N GLN A 35 -3.99 3.20 11.84
CA GLN A 35 -3.11 2.15 12.37
C GLN A 35 -2.50 1.34 11.23
N ILE A 36 -1.17 1.26 11.18
CA ILE A 36 -0.43 0.60 10.11
C ILE A 36 0.32 -0.61 10.64
N TYR A 37 0.28 -1.70 9.88
CA TYR A 37 0.96 -2.96 10.20
C TYR A 37 1.91 -3.34 9.07
N LEU A 38 3.17 -3.63 9.43
CA LEU A 38 4.17 -4.13 8.49
C LEU A 38 4.10 -5.66 8.49
N CYS A 39 3.89 -6.25 7.33
CA CYS A 39 3.72 -7.68 7.17
C CYS A 39 4.86 -8.23 6.31
N PHE A 40 5.65 -9.16 6.83
CA PHE A 40 6.72 -9.74 6.03
C PHE A 40 7.01 -11.19 6.41
N GLY A 41 7.64 -11.91 5.50
CA GLY A 41 7.96 -13.32 5.70
C GLY A 41 8.15 -14.07 4.39
N GLN A 42 7.93 -15.38 4.45
CA GLN A 42 8.05 -16.27 3.30
C GLN A 42 6.70 -16.69 2.72
N SER A 43 6.59 -17.88 2.14
CA SER A 43 5.42 -18.33 1.36
C SER A 43 4.07 -18.22 2.07
N ASN A 44 4.01 -18.52 3.36
CA ASN A 44 2.76 -18.41 4.13
C ASN A 44 2.36 -16.97 4.42
N MET A 45 3.31 -16.03 4.43
CA MET A 45 3.01 -14.60 4.46
C MET A 45 2.72 -14.05 3.07
N GLU A 46 3.39 -14.56 2.04
CA GLU A 46 3.20 -14.18 0.64
C GLU A 46 1.78 -14.47 0.14
N GLY A 47 1.23 -15.60 0.56
CA GLY A 47 -0.09 -16.07 0.21
C GLY A 47 -0.08 -17.18 -0.85
N ASN A 48 -0.42 -18.38 -0.41
CA ASN A 48 -0.49 -19.58 -1.28
C ASN A 48 -1.91 -20.16 -1.39
N ALA A 49 -2.86 -19.68 -0.59
CA ALA A 49 -4.25 -20.11 -0.69
C ALA A 49 -4.91 -19.51 -1.93
N ALA A 50 -5.87 -20.24 -2.51
CA ALA A 50 -6.67 -19.72 -3.60
C ALA A 50 -7.48 -18.49 -3.11
N ILE A 51 -7.57 -17.47 -3.95
CA ILE A 51 -8.44 -16.31 -3.72
C ILE A 51 -9.79 -16.62 -4.33
N GLU A 52 -10.82 -16.67 -3.49
CA GLU A 52 -12.20 -16.89 -3.91
C GLU A 52 -12.96 -15.57 -4.10
N ASP A 53 -14.15 -15.63 -4.70
CA ASP A 53 -14.97 -14.42 -4.93
C ASP A 53 -15.34 -13.70 -3.63
N ILE A 54 -15.55 -14.47 -2.56
CA ILE A 54 -15.84 -13.91 -1.24
C ILE A 54 -14.70 -13.06 -0.69
N ASP A 55 -13.46 -13.39 -1.03
CA ASP A 55 -12.26 -12.65 -0.60
C ASP A 55 -12.14 -11.30 -1.31
N ARG A 56 -12.73 -11.18 -2.51
CA ARG A 56 -12.68 -9.96 -3.32
C ARG A 56 -13.78 -8.97 -3.01
N THR A 57 -14.80 -9.40 -2.26
CA THR A 57 -16.01 -8.62 -1.99
C THR A 57 -16.14 -8.24 -0.51
N GLY A 58 -16.96 -7.24 -0.21
CA GLY A 58 -17.27 -6.85 1.17
C GLY A 58 -16.08 -6.32 1.97
N VAL A 59 -15.00 -5.90 1.31
CA VAL A 59 -13.85 -5.30 2.01
C VAL A 59 -14.27 -3.94 2.56
N ASN A 60 -14.17 -3.79 3.88
CA ASN A 60 -14.46 -2.53 4.54
C ASN A 60 -13.51 -1.43 4.03
N PRO A 61 -13.99 -0.26 3.59
CA PRO A 61 -13.13 0.83 3.07
C PRO A 61 -12.13 1.38 4.10
N ARG A 62 -12.34 1.10 5.39
CA ARG A 62 -11.36 1.42 6.44
C ARG A 62 -10.15 0.47 6.45
N PHE A 63 -10.24 -0.68 5.76
CA PHE A 63 -9.11 -1.58 5.57
C PHE A 63 -8.45 -1.29 4.22
N VAL A 64 -7.21 -0.82 4.25
CA VAL A 64 -6.42 -0.47 3.08
C VAL A 64 -5.09 -1.20 3.05
N ALA A 65 -4.58 -1.44 1.85
CA ALA A 65 -3.25 -2.00 1.63
C ALA A 65 -2.40 -1.00 0.83
N MET A 66 -1.11 -0.93 1.14
CA MET A 66 -0.12 -0.24 0.31
C MET A 66 0.68 -1.30 -0.45
N TYR A 67 0.56 -1.28 -1.77
CA TYR A 67 1.27 -2.24 -2.60
C TYR A 67 2.77 -1.98 -2.60
N ALA A 68 3.53 -3.06 -2.53
CA ALA A 68 4.98 -3.03 -2.53
C ALA A 68 5.60 -3.05 -3.94
N VAL A 69 4.79 -3.32 -4.96
CA VAL A 69 5.13 -3.34 -6.38
C VAL A 69 3.99 -2.71 -7.19
N ASP A 70 4.26 -2.32 -8.42
CA ASP A 70 3.20 -1.89 -9.33
C ASP A 70 2.38 -3.11 -9.80
N ASP A 71 1.06 -2.94 -9.93
CA ASP A 71 0.15 -3.89 -10.56
C ASP A 71 -0.63 -3.19 -11.67
N GLU A 72 -0.18 -3.38 -12.89
CA GLU A 72 -0.80 -2.73 -14.06
C GLU A 72 -2.22 -3.24 -14.33
N LYS A 73 -2.49 -4.53 -14.05
CA LYS A 73 -3.81 -5.14 -14.26
C LYS A 73 -4.86 -4.57 -13.32
N ALA A 74 -4.49 -4.37 -12.06
CA ALA A 74 -5.36 -3.76 -11.05
C ALA A 74 -5.31 -2.22 -11.07
N GLY A 75 -4.40 -1.62 -11.82
CA GLY A 75 -4.17 -0.18 -11.85
C GLY A 75 -3.53 0.36 -10.56
N TRP A 76 -2.87 -0.49 -9.77
CA TRP A 76 -2.29 -0.09 -8.50
C TRP A 76 -0.82 0.29 -8.64
N LYS A 77 -0.43 1.29 -7.86
CA LYS A 77 0.94 1.80 -7.87
C LYS A 77 1.62 1.57 -6.54
N LYS A 78 2.88 1.18 -6.60
CA LYS A 78 3.75 1.06 -5.42
C LYS A 78 3.67 2.32 -4.55
N GLY A 79 3.52 2.12 -3.24
CA GLY A 79 3.51 3.20 -2.26
C GLY A 79 2.20 3.98 -2.17
N GLN A 80 1.16 3.56 -2.88
CA GLN A 80 -0.17 4.14 -2.78
C GLN A 80 -1.11 3.21 -1.99
N TRP A 81 -2.01 3.81 -1.21
CA TRP A 81 -3.06 3.09 -0.51
C TRP A 81 -4.27 2.86 -1.41
N HIS A 82 -4.82 1.67 -1.33
CA HIS A 82 -6.10 1.30 -1.96
C HIS A 82 -6.86 0.36 -1.02
N THR A 83 -8.15 0.13 -1.28
CA THR A 83 -8.92 -0.88 -0.53
C THR A 83 -8.20 -2.22 -0.60
N ALA A 84 -8.06 -2.89 0.55
CA ALA A 84 -7.26 -4.10 0.69
C ALA A 84 -7.93 -5.34 0.08
N VAL A 85 -8.07 -5.35 -1.23
CA VAL A 85 -8.53 -6.52 -1.99
C VAL A 85 -7.34 -7.41 -2.31
N PRO A 86 -7.41 -8.74 -2.10
CA PRO A 86 -6.30 -9.64 -2.45
C PRO A 86 -6.06 -9.71 -3.98
N PRO A 87 -4.83 -10.04 -4.40
CA PRO A 87 -3.65 -10.40 -3.59
C PRO A 87 -3.00 -9.17 -2.95
N GLN A 88 -2.39 -9.32 -1.75
CA GLN A 88 -1.83 -8.17 -1.03
C GLN A 88 -0.29 -8.13 -0.99
N ALA A 89 0.39 -9.17 -1.43
CA ALA A 89 1.86 -9.21 -1.46
C ALA A 89 2.42 -8.78 -2.83
N ARG A 90 2.06 -9.50 -3.88
CA ARG A 90 2.44 -9.25 -5.27
C ARG A 90 1.30 -9.69 -6.20
N PRO A 91 1.22 -9.21 -7.45
CA PRO A 91 0.12 -9.50 -8.38
C PRO A 91 -0.20 -10.99 -8.57
N ASP A 92 0.82 -11.85 -8.59
CA ASP A 92 0.69 -13.28 -8.89
C ASP A 92 0.71 -14.15 -7.62
N THR A 93 0.38 -13.59 -6.45
CA THR A 93 0.30 -14.34 -5.20
C THR A 93 -1.14 -14.71 -4.85
N GLY A 94 -1.31 -15.58 -3.86
CA GLY A 94 -2.61 -16.02 -3.38
C GLY A 94 -3.13 -15.22 -2.19
N LEU A 95 -4.09 -15.81 -1.48
CA LEU A 95 -4.64 -15.26 -0.27
C LEU A 95 -3.61 -15.37 0.88
N THR A 96 -3.36 -14.26 1.53
CA THR A 96 -2.44 -14.13 2.67
C THR A 96 -3.22 -13.99 3.99
N PRO A 97 -2.67 -14.42 5.14
CA PRO A 97 -3.31 -14.21 6.44
C PRO A 97 -3.54 -12.72 6.78
N VAL A 98 -2.82 -11.82 6.11
CA VAL A 98 -2.97 -10.36 6.28
C VAL A 98 -4.39 -9.89 5.91
N ASP A 99 -5.03 -10.53 4.94
CA ASP A 99 -6.37 -10.16 4.49
C ASP A 99 -7.39 -10.28 5.62
N TYR A 100 -7.50 -11.47 6.22
CA TYR A 100 -8.44 -11.70 7.32
C TYR A 100 -7.99 -11.06 8.63
N PHE A 101 -6.70 -10.83 8.84
CA PHE A 101 -6.24 -10.00 9.93
C PHE A 101 -6.82 -8.58 9.84
N GLY A 102 -6.66 -7.91 8.70
CA GLY A 102 -7.14 -6.55 8.53
C GLY A 102 -8.66 -6.44 8.58
N ARG A 103 -9.39 -7.39 7.96
CA ARG A 103 -10.87 -7.48 8.06
C ARG A 103 -11.31 -7.58 9.50
N LYS A 104 -10.72 -8.49 10.29
CA LYS A 104 -11.06 -8.66 11.70
C LYS A 104 -10.67 -7.47 12.56
N MET A 105 -9.58 -6.78 12.24
CA MET A 105 -9.22 -5.55 12.93
C MET A 105 -10.30 -4.48 12.77
N VAL A 106 -10.74 -4.19 11.55
CA VAL A 106 -11.74 -3.14 11.32
C VAL A 106 -13.13 -3.52 11.84
N ASP A 107 -13.45 -4.81 11.91
CA ASP A 107 -14.71 -5.31 12.48
C ASP A 107 -14.78 -5.10 14.02
N ASN A 108 -13.63 -5.06 14.70
CA ASN A 108 -13.55 -5.01 16.15
C ASN A 108 -12.98 -3.69 16.71
N LEU A 109 -12.61 -2.76 15.84
CA LEU A 109 -12.13 -1.44 16.22
C LEU A 109 -13.21 -0.38 16.00
N PRO A 110 -13.17 0.72 16.77
CA PRO A 110 -14.08 1.85 16.55
C PRO A 110 -14.09 2.33 15.09
N ASP A 111 -15.21 2.83 14.61
CA ASP A 111 -15.39 3.30 13.23
C ASP A 111 -14.44 4.43 12.83
N SER A 112 -13.92 5.16 13.79
CA SER A 112 -12.90 6.19 13.57
C SER A 112 -11.52 5.62 13.20
N ILE A 113 -11.28 4.32 13.43
CA ILE A 113 -9.98 3.69 13.18
C ILE A 113 -9.92 3.13 11.76
N LYS A 114 -8.88 3.54 11.03
CA LYS A 114 -8.46 2.99 9.75
C LYS A 114 -7.30 2.02 9.96
N VAL A 115 -7.30 0.91 9.25
CA VAL A 115 -6.24 -0.11 9.31
C VAL A 115 -5.55 -0.18 7.96
N GLY A 116 -4.22 -0.09 7.97
CA GLY A 116 -3.38 -0.23 6.79
C GLY A 116 -2.40 -1.37 6.93
N THR A 117 -2.15 -2.09 5.85
CA THR A 117 -1.14 -3.15 5.78
C THR A 117 -0.14 -2.88 4.65
N ILE A 118 1.11 -3.27 4.88
CA ILE A 118 2.18 -3.26 3.87
C ILE A 118 2.79 -4.63 3.89
N THR A 119 2.62 -5.39 2.79
CA THR A 119 3.08 -6.78 2.72
C THR A 119 4.28 -6.89 1.78
N VAL A 120 5.41 -7.38 2.31
CA VAL A 120 6.61 -7.72 1.55
C VAL A 120 7.03 -9.13 1.92
N ALA A 121 6.83 -10.08 1.01
CA ALA A 121 7.12 -11.48 1.26
C ALA A 121 7.74 -12.15 0.04
N VAL A 122 8.57 -13.16 0.27
CA VAL A 122 9.23 -13.95 -0.77
C VAL A 122 9.19 -15.43 -0.40
N GLY A 123 8.46 -16.22 -1.18
CA GLY A 123 8.33 -17.66 -0.96
C GLY A 123 9.69 -18.35 -0.87
N GLY A 124 9.82 -19.30 0.07
CA GLY A 124 11.05 -20.06 0.28
C GLY A 124 12.23 -19.30 0.87
N ALA A 125 12.09 -18.01 1.17
CA ALA A 125 13.18 -17.21 1.70
C ALA A 125 13.53 -17.54 3.16
N SER A 126 14.84 -17.56 3.48
CA SER A 126 15.33 -17.45 4.85
C SER A 126 15.15 -16.03 5.38
N ILE A 127 15.16 -15.88 6.70
CA ILE A 127 15.16 -14.57 7.37
C ILE A 127 16.33 -13.67 6.91
N ASP A 128 17.42 -14.26 6.43
CA ASP A 128 18.57 -13.53 5.88
C ASP A 128 18.21 -12.58 4.74
N LEU A 129 17.13 -12.84 4.02
CA LEU A 129 16.63 -11.97 2.96
C LEU A 129 16.08 -10.65 3.54
N PHE A 130 15.66 -10.65 4.79
CA PHE A 130 15.10 -9.50 5.50
C PHE A 130 16.07 -8.86 6.50
N ASP A 131 17.35 -9.23 6.50
CA ASP A 131 18.40 -8.55 7.26
C ASP A 131 19.26 -7.69 6.31
N LYS A 132 19.41 -6.42 6.66
CA LYS A 132 20.21 -5.44 5.89
C LYS A 132 21.64 -5.92 5.59
N ARG A 133 22.23 -6.70 6.50
CA ARG A 133 23.62 -7.15 6.40
C ARG A 133 23.78 -8.37 5.51
N THR A 134 22.79 -9.26 5.49
CA THR A 134 22.87 -10.56 4.84
C THR A 134 22.10 -10.66 3.52
N CYS A 135 21.06 -9.84 3.32
CA CYS A 135 20.15 -9.87 2.18
C CYS A 135 20.87 -10.05 0.83
N LYS A 136 21.85 -9.20 0.53
CA LYS A 136 22.55 -9.22 -0.77
C LYS A 136 23.39 -10.50 -0.95
N ALA A 137 24.11 -10.92 0.09
CA ALA A 137 24.95 -12.12 0.05
C ALA A 137 24.10 -13.39 -0.01
N TYR A 138 23.00 -13.42 0.71
CA TYR A 138 22.01 -14.49 0.68
C TYR A 138 21.42 -14.65 -0.72
N LEU A 139 20.85 -13.56 -1.28
CA LEU A 139 20.16 -13.59 -2.58
C LEU A 139 21.09 -14.03 -3.72
N LYS A 140 22.36 -13.65 -3.68
CA LYS A 140 23.35 -14.07 -4.70
C LYS A 140 23.45 -15.59 -4.84
N LYS A 141 23.24 -16.32 -3.76
CA LYS A 141 23.35 -17.81 -3.70
C LYS A 141 22.04 -18.51 -4.03
N GLN A 142 20.93 -17.78 -4.16
CA GLN A 142 19.61 -18.37 -4.34
C GLN A 142 19.35 -18.74 -5.81
N PRO A 143 18.41 -19.66 -6.07
CA PRO A 143 17.99 -20.02 -7.42
C PRO A 143 17.31 -18.83 -8.12
N ASP A 144 17.26 -18.89 -9.46
CA ASP A 144 16.78 -17.80 -10.28
C ASP A 144 15.31 -17.42 -10.02
N TRP A 145 14.47 -18.41 -9.71
CA TRP A 145 13.07 -18.11 -9.36
C TRP A 145 12.94 -17.20 -8.12
N MET A 146 13.77 -17.40 -7.08
CA MET A 146 13.78 -16.54 -5.90
C MET A 146 14.37 -15.17 -6.23
N LYS A 147 15.43 -15.13 -7.05
CA LYS A 147 15.99 -13.86 -7.55
C LYS A 147 14.94 -13.06 -8.34
N ASN A 148 14.14 -13.75 -9.16
CA ASN A 148 13.05 -13.13 -9.91
C ASN A 148 11.97 -12.56 -8.99
N PHE A 149 11.56 -13.28 -7.94
CA PHE A 149 10.63 -12.72 -6.95
C PHE A 149 11.22 -11.50 -6.23
N ALA A 150 12.46 -11.61 -5.76
CA ALA A 150 13.13 -10.49 -5.10
C ALA A 150 13.38 -9.29 -6.02
N SER A 151 13.51 -9.51 -7.34
CA SER A 151 13.72 -8.43 -8.32
C SER A 151 12.55 -7.46 -8.37
N GLN A 152 11.32 -7.89 -8.11
CA GLN A 152 10.14 -7.04 -7.99
C GLN A 152 10.27 -6.02 -6.83
N TYR A 153 11.12 -6.34 -5.85
CA TYR A 153 11.51 -5.46 -4.75
C TYR A 153 12.89 -4.82 -4.96
N ASN A 154 13.32 -4.66 -6.22
CA ASN A 154 14.66 -4.18 -6.61
C ASN A 154 15.80 -5.03 -6.00
N GLY A 155 15.60 -6.33 -5.84
CA GLY A 155 16.56 -7.26 -5.26
C GLY A 155 16.81 -7.06 -3.76
N ASN A 156 15.97 -6.28 -3.08
CA ASN A 156 16.14 -6.02 -1.65
C ASN A 156 14.77 -5.84 -0.95
N PRO A 157 14.08 -6.93 -0.60
CA PRO A 157 12.79 -6.89 0.09
C PRO A 157 12.83 -6.12 1.42
N TYR A 158 13.93 -6.24 2.18
CA TYR A 158 14.11 -5.46 3.41
C TYR A 158 14.08 -3.95 3.14
N ALA A 159 14.87 -3.48 2.16
CA ALA A 159 14.90 -2.06 1.83
C ALA A 159 13.55 -1.56 1.33
N ARG A 160 12.81 -2.39 0.56
CA ARG A 160 11.47 -2.07 0.10
C ARG A 160 10.49 -1.91 1.27
N LEU A 161 10.52 -2.81 2.24
CA LEU A 161 9.67 -2.70 3.42
C LEU A 161 9.95 -1.38 4.19
N ILE A 162 11.23 -1.04 4.38
CA ILE A 162 11.63 0.19 5.06
C ILE A 162 11.26 1.46 4.25
N GLU A 163 11.40 1.42 2.92
CA GLU A 163 10.96 2.50 2.02
C GLU A 163 9.48 2.81 2.24
N LEU A 164 8.65 1.78 2.17
CA LEU A 164 7.19 1.91 2.30
C LEU A 164 6.78 2.30 3.73
N ALA A 165 7.43 1.77 4.75
CA ALA A 165 7.20 2.16 6.12
C ALA A 165 7.46 3.66 6.34
N LYS A 166 8.53 4.22 5.74
CA LYS A 166 8.83 5.66 5.80
C LYS A 166 7.79 6.53 5.08
N ILE A 167 7.17 6.02 4.01
CA ILE A 167 6.06 6.70 3.33
C ILE A 167 4.83 6.68 4.23
N ALA A 168 4.49 5.51 4.75
CA ALA A 168 3.29 5.25 5.53
C ALA A 168 3.27 6.02 6.87
N GLN A 169 4.40 6.09 7.58
CA GLN A 169 4.48 6.77 8.87
C GLN A 169 4.29 8.29 8.81
N LYS A 170 4.31 8.87 7.61
CA LYS A 170 3.94 10.27 7.40
C LYS A 170 2.42 10.48 7.39
N GLN A 171 1.65 9.41 7.26
CA GLN A 171 0.20 9.43 7.10
C GLN A 171 -0.54 8.80 8.29
N GLY A 172 0.10 7.83 8.98
CA GLY A 172 -0.48 7.10 10.11
C GLY A 172 0.58 6.59 11.06
N VAL A 173 0.18 5.77 12.02
CA VAL A 173 1.04 5.24 13.09
C VAL A 173 1.31 3.76 12.85
N ILE A 174 2.57 3.37 12.74
CA ILE A 174 2.96 1.95 12.69
C ILE A 174 2.72 1.36 14.07
N LYS A 175 1.75 0.44 14.16
CA LYS A 175 1.29 -0.18 15.41
C LYS A 175 1.90 -1.55 15.67
N GLY A 176 2.33 -2.23 14.62
CA GLY A 176 2.86 -3.57 14.81
C GLY A 176 3.47 -4.19 13.56
N ILE A 177 3.98 -5.38 13.77
CA ILE A 177 4.59 -6.22 12.74
C ILE A 177 3.88 -7.58 12.77
N LEU A 178 3.48 -8.06 11.59
CA LEU A 178 3.09 -9.45 11.37
C LEU A 178 4.25 -10.15 10.68
N LEU A 179 4.78 -11.17 11.32
CA LEU A 179 5.89 -11.96 10.81
C LEU A 179 5.46 -13.42 10.69
N HIS A 180 5.50 -13.97 9.47
CA HIS A 180 5.39 -15.41 9.26
C HIS A 180 6.62 -15.90 8.51
N GLN A 181 7.61 -16.32 9.26
CA GLN A 181 8.95 -16.63 8.78
C GLN A 181 9.57 -17.71 9.66
N GLY A 182 10.42 -18.57 9.07
CA GLY A 182 11.22 -19.51 9.83
C GLY A 182 11.22 -20.92 9.24
N GLU A 183 10.28 -21.29 8.38
CA GLU A 183 10.17 -22.65 7.83
C GLU A 183 11.43 -23.05 7.03
N THR A 184 12.08 -22.10 6.38
CA THR A 184 13.34 -22.33 5.64
C THR A 184 14.58 -22.27 6.54
N ASN A 185 14.46 -21.82 7.78
CA ASN A 185 15.57 -21.67 8.72
C ASN A 185 15.74 -22.87 9.67
N ASN A 186 14.93 -23.91 9.53
CA ASN A 186 14.98 -25.16 10.31
C ASN A 186 15.98 -26.16 9.72
#